data_6d52efb16836852cc265aeaafe4408b7
#
_entry.id   6d52efb16836852cc265aeaafe4408b7
#
_cell.length_a   1.000
_cell.length_b   1.000
_cell.length_c   1.000
_cell.angle_alpha   90.00
_cell.angle_beta   90.00
_cell.angle_gamma   90.00
#
_symmetry.space_group_name_H-M   'P 1'
#
loop_
_entity.id
_entity.type
_entity.pdbx_description
1 polymer ?
#
loop_
_entity_poly.entity_id
_entity_poly.type
_entity_poly.pdbx_seq_one_letter_code
_entity_poly.pdbx_strand_id
1 'polypeptide(L)'
;CGGTVGDIESLPFLEALRQMKVEEGPQGVIFVHVTLAPSLDVVGEQKTKPTQHSVQELRRIGIQADFLAVRCTTPLQEKTKKKIAMFTNVTTNDVLSCHDAKSIFEVPQILYDQGIMDSIFTKFGKVGMVNASANWDKWNKIAENMVNHDDQKIKIAMVGKYVTLADSYVSVNHALKHAGAEIGKSIDIDWIDSESIIDYEQLSKYDGILVPGGFGTRGSEGIIQTANFAREKNIPYLGICFGFQLAAIAFGRNV
;
A
#
# COMPACT_ATOMS: atom_id res chain seq x y z
N CYS A 1 -7.02 -3.66 10.83
CA CYS A 1 -6.47 -4.88 11.43
C CYS A 1 -6.16 -5.87 10.32
N GLY A 2 -5.02 -6.51 10.35
CA GLY A 2 -4.73 -7.69 9.53
C GLY A 2 -5.44 -8.93 10.06
N GLY A 3 -5.44 -10.01 9.27
CA GLY A 3 -6.10 -11.26 9.62
C GLY A 3 -7.57 -11.32 9.21
N THR A 4 -8.20 -12.43 9.53
CA THR A 4 -9.59 -12.70 9.18
C THR A 4 -10.50 -12.45 10.38
N VAL A 5 -11.71 -11.93 10.15
CA VAL A 5 -12.73 -11.79 11.22
C VAL A 5 -13.06 -13.19 11.74
N GLY A 6 -12.89 -13.38 13.05
CA GLY A 6 -13.02 -14.67 13.71
C GLY A 6 -11.69 -15.26 14.21
N ASP A 7 -10.55 -14.71 13.78
CA ASP A 7 -9.25 -15.10 14.36
C ASP A 7 -9.17 -14.65 15.82
N ILE A 8 -8.66 -15.53 16.69
CA ILE A 8 -8.59 -15.29 18.13
C ILE A 8 -7.72 -14.07 18.45
N GLU A 9 -6.62 -13.89 17.73
CA GLU A 9 -5.67 -12.79 17.91
C GLU A 9 -6.27 -11.41 17.59
N SER A 10 -7.31 -11.36 16.76
CA SER A 10 -7.97 -10.11 16.37
C SER A 10 -9.04 -9.63 17.34
N LEU A 11 -9.55 -10.51 18.19
CA LEU A 11 -10.68 -10.22 19.09
C LEU A 11 -10.47 -9.00 19.99
N PRO A 12 -9.31 -8.81 20.67
CA PRO A 12 -9.10 -7.63 21.52
C PRO A 12 -9.16 -6.31 20.73
N PHE A 13 -8.67 -6.31 19.50
CA PHE A 13 -8.71 -5.13 18.63
C PHE A 13 -10.13 -4.81 18.18
N LEU A 14 -10.89 -5.83 17.81
CA LEU A 14 -12.28 -5.65 17.39
C LEU A 14 -13.15 -5.19 18.55
N GLU A 15 -12.94 -5.73 19.77
CA GLU A 15 -13.64 -5.25 20.98
C GLU A 15 -13.29 -3.79 21.29
N ALA A 16 -12.02 -3.39 21.18
CA ALA A 16 -11.63 -1.99 21.36
C ALA A 16 -12.31 -1.07 20.34
N LEU A 17 -12.39 -1.49 19.06
CA LEU A 17 -13.09 -0.74 18.02
C LEU A 17 -14.59 -0.63 18.30
N ARG A 18 -15.21 -1.71 18.80
CA ARG A 18 -16.62 -1.71 19.19
C ARG A 18 -16.89 -0.72 20.32
N GLN A 19 -16.03 -0.70 21.35
CA GLN A 19 -16.13 0.24 22.47
C GLN A 19 -15.92 1.68 21.99
N MET A 20 -14.94 1.93 21.16
CA MET A 20 -14.68 3.26 20.54
C MET A 20 -15.96 3.80 19.84
N LYS A 21 -16.68 2.96 19.08
CA LYS A 21 -17.94 3.39 18.43
C LYS A 21 -19.01 3.79 19.44
N VAL A 22 -19.05 3.11 20.61
CA VAL A 22 -19.99 3.45 21.70
C VAL A 22 -19.61 4.78 22.36
N GLU A 23 -18.33 4.99 22.62
CA GLU A 23 -17.82 6.20 23.29
C GLU A 23 -17.92 7.44 22.40
N GLU A 24 -17.51 7.34 21.14
CA GLU A 24 -17.48 8.45 20.18
C GLU A 24 -18.84 8.70 19.49
N GLY A 25 -19.76 7.79 19.63
CA GLY A 25 -21.09 7.87 19.02
C GLY A 25 -21.12 7.52 17.53
N PRO A 26 -22.32 7.53 16.92
CA PRO A 26 -22.53 7.05 15.56
C PRO A 26 -21.81 7.87 14.48
N GLN A 27 -21.58 9.16 14.73
CA GLN A 27 -20.86 10.06 13.81
C GLN A 27 -19.36 10.22 14.13
N GLY A 28 -18.86 9.64 15.22
CA GLY A 28 -17.47 9.72 15.61
C GLY A 28 -16.58 8.66 14.95
N VAL A 29 -17.16 7.48 14.66
CA VAL A 29 -16.44 6.34 14.07
C VAL A 29 -17.27 5.71 12.97
N ILE A 30 -16.66 5.38 11.86
CA ILE A 30 -17.25 4.58 10.78
C ILE A 30 -16.41 3.34 10.52
N PHE A 31 -17.06 2.23 10.17
CA PHE A 31 -16.40 0.96 9.88
C PHE A 31 -16.45 0.66 8.39
N VAL A 32 -15.27 0.52 7.80
CA VAL A 32 -15.11 0.00 6.43
C VAL A 32 -14.62 -1.44 6.54
N HIS A 33 -15.44 -2.39 6.12
CA HIS A 33 -15.10 -3.81 6.17
C HIS A 33 -14.62 -4.30 4.80
N VAL A 34 -13.40 -4.79 4.74
CA VAL A 34 -12.82 -5.36 3.52
C VAL A 34 -13.22 -6.81 3.40
N THR A 35 -13.81 -7.18 2.26
CA THR A 35 -14.33 -8.53 2.00
C THR A 35 -13.92 -9.02 0.61
N LEU A 36 -14.32 -10.25 0.25
CA LEU A 36 -14.02 -10.87 -1.03
C LEU A 36 -15.29 -11.36 -1.74
N ALA A 37 -15.43 -11.02 -3.01
CA ALA A 37 -16.42 -11.60 -3.91
C ALA A 37 -15.68 -12.27 -5.09
N PRO A 38 -15.27 -13.54 -4.98
CA PRO A 38 -14.57 -14.24 -6.05
C PRO A 38 -15.48 -14.45 -7.25
N SER A 39 -14.92 -14.38 -8.44
CA SER A 39 -15.58 -14.75 -9.69
C SER A 39 -15.28 -16.21 -10.03
N LEU A 40 -16.27 -16.93 -10.52
CA LEU A 40 -16.04 -18.24 -11.15
C LEU A 40 -15.74 -18.02 -12.63
N ASP A 41 -14.52 -18.35 -13.03
CA ASP A 41 -13.98 -18.07 -14.36
C ASP A 41 -14.84 -18.65 -15.52
N VAL A 42 -15.50 -19.77 -15.28
CA VAL A 42 -16.32 -20.47 -16.30
C VAL A 42 -17.62 -19.74 -16.64
N VAL A 43 -18.21 -18.99 -15.70
CA VAL A 43 -19.55 -18.36 -15.86
C VAL A 43 -19.54 -16.87 -15.59
N GLY A 44 -18.44 -16.28 -15.15
CA GLY A 44 -18.33 -14.86 -14.79
C GLY A 44 -19.23 -14.45 -13.61
N GLU A 45 -19.74 -15.42 -12.82
CA GLU A 45 -20.63 -15.15 -11.70
C GLU A 45 -19.83 -14.78 -10.46
N GLN A 46 -20.10 -13.58 -9.93
CA GLN A 46 -19.51 -13.12 -8.67
C GLN A 46 -20.21 -13.75 -7.48
N LYS A 47 -19.47 -14.44 -6.64
CA LYS A 47 -20.00 -15.15 -5.47
C LYS A 47 -20.04 -14.21 -4.23
N THR A 48 -21.23 -14.04 -3.67
CA THR A 48 -21.47 -13.14 -2.53
C THR A 48 -21.38 -13.82 -1.16
N LYS A 49 -21.36 -15.14 -1.12
CA LYS A 49 -21.36 -15.90 0.15
C LYS A 49 -20.18 -15.60 1.06
N PRO A 50 -18.92 -15.48 0.58
CA PRO A 50 -17.79 -15.13 1.44
C PRO A 50 -17.99 -13.77 2.13
N THR A 51 -18.45 -12.76 1.39
CA THR A 51 -18.79 -11.43 1.94
C THR A 51 -19.89 -11.54 2.99
N GLN A 52 -20.99 -12.25 2.70
CA GLN A 52 -22.09 -12.41 3.65
C GLN A 52 -21.64 -13.08 4.95
N HIS A 53 -20.84 -14.15 4.85
CA HIS A 53 -20.32 -14.86 6.01
C HIS A 53 -19.39 -13.97 6.85
N SER A 54 -18.46 -13.29 6.23
CA SER A 54 -17.52 -12.37 6.90
C SER A 54 -18.26 -11.27 7.69
N VAL A 55 -19.31 -10.68 7.09
CA VAL A 55 -20.15 -9.68 7.78
C VAL A 55 -20.96 -10.29 8.93
N GLN A 56 -21.42 -11.52 8.79
CA GLN A 56 -22.14 -12.20 9.89
C GLN A 56 -21.21 -12.41 11.09
N GLU A 57 -19.96 -12.82 10.88
CA GLU A 57 -18.98 -12.96 11.95
C GLU A 57 -18.67 -11.62 12.61
N LEU A 58 -18.49 -10.55 11.82
CA LEU A 58 -18.28 -9.20 12.36
C LEU A 58 -19.45 -8.75 13.26
N ARG A 59 -20.68 -9.04 12.85
CA ARG A 59 -21.90 -8.74 13.65
C ARG A 59 -21.97 -9.52 14.92
N ARG A 60 -21.48 -10.76 14.99
CA ARG A 60 -21.41 -11.55 16.22
C ARG A 60 -20.56 -10.88 17.29
N ILE A 61 -19.56 -10.10 16.86
CA ILE A 61 -18.70 -9.32 17.76
C ILE A 61 -19.37 -7.98 18.15
N GLY A 62 -20.52 -7.65 17.54
CA GLY A 62 -21.27 -6.42 17.84
C GLY A 62 -20.88 -5.23 16.95
N ILE A 63 -20.19 -5.46 15.83
CA ILE A 63 -19.82 -4.42 14.88
C ILE A 63 -20.69 -4.52 13.62
N GLN A 64 -21.39 -3.43 13.27
CA GLN A 64 -22.05 -3.25 11.99
C GLN A 64 -21.16 -2.40 11.08
N ALA A 65 -20.80 -2.93 9.92
CA ALA A 65 -20.06 -2.17 8.92
C ALA A 65 -20.92 -1.03 8.34
N ASP A 66 -20.31 0.13 8.16
CA ASP A 66 -20.92 1.28 7.49
C ASP A 66 -20.69 1.19 5.96
N PHE A 67 -19.54 0.61 5.54
CA PHE A 67 -19.18 0.35 4.17
C PHE A 67 -18.64 -1.06 4.00
N LEU A 68 -18.82 -1.61 2.81
CA LEU A 68 -18.15 -2.84 2.39
C LEU A 68 -17.23 -2.54 1.21
N ALA A 69 -15.93 -2.68 1.43
CA ALA A 69 -14.91 -2.63 0.37
C ALA A 69 -14.69 -4.06 -0.15
N VAL A 70 -15.35 -4.39 -1.25
CA VAL A 70 -15.41 -5.77 -1.75
C VAL A 70 -14.33 -6.00 -2.81
N ARG A 71 -13.30 -6.77 -2.45
CA ARG A 71 -12.28 -7.22 -3.39
C ARG A 71 -12.88 -8.20 -4.40
N CYS A 72 -12.59 -7.97 -5.68
CA CYS A 72 -13.08 -8.77 -6.80
C CYS A 72 -12.13 -8.61 -7.99
N THR A 73 -12.18 -9.52 -8.95
CA THR A 73 -11.33 -9.46 -10.15
C THR A 73 -11.84 -8.41 -11.14
N THR A 74 -13.15 -8.33 -11.29
CA THR A 74 -13.82 -7.37 -12.19
C THR A 74 -14.80 -6.50 -11.42
N PRO A 75 -15.21 -5.32 -11.92
CA PRO A 75 -16.19 -4.47 -11.26
C PRO A 75 -17.44 -5.23 -10.83
N LEU A 76 -17.94 -4.97 -9.63
CA LEU A 76 -19.15 -5.60 -9.12
C LEU A 76 -20.35 -5.23 -9.99
N GLN A 77 -21.09 -6.25 -10.43
CA GLN A 77 -22.35 -6.06 -11.14
C GLN A 77 -23.41 -5.51 -10.18
N GLU A 78 -24.32 -4.66 -10.67
CA GLU A 78 -25.40 -4.09 -9.88
C GLU A 78 -26.26 -5.12 -9.15
N LYS A 79 -26.57 -6.26 -9.79
CA LYS A 79 -27.27 -7.37 -9.14
C LYS A 79 -26.49 -7.94 -7.95
N THR A 80 -25.15 -7.98 -8.06
CA THR A 80 -24.25 -8.46 -7.00
C THR A 80 -24.21 -7.46 -5.85
N LYS A 81 -24.08 -6.15 -6.13
CA LYS A 81 -24.11 -5.08 -5.11
C LYS A 81 -25.44 -5.11 -4.35
N LYS A 82 -26.57 -5.17 -5.03
CA LYS A 82 -27.91 -5.25 -4.40
C LYS A 82 -28.06 -6.48 -3.52
N LYS A 83 -27.56 -7.64 -3.98
CA LYS A 83 -27.60 -8.87 -3.18
C LYS A 83 -26.72 -8.76 -1.93
N ILE A 84 -25.52 -8.23 -2.04
CA ILE A 84 -24.63 -8.00 -0.88
C ILE A 84 -25.33 -7.04 0.10
N ALA A 85 -25.78 -5.88 -0.37
CA ALA A 85 -26.44 -4.86 0.43
C ALA A 85 -27.61 -5.44 1.26
N MET A 86 -28.47 -6.24 0.63
CA MET A 86 -29.60 -6.87 1.27
C MET A 86 -29.20 -7.81 2.42
N PHE A 87 -28.15 -8.62 2.26
CA PHE A 87 -27.72 -9.58 3.28
C PHE A 87 -26.82 -8.97 4.36
N THR A 88 -26.25 -7.79 4.10
CA THR A 88 -25.25 -7.16 4.99
C THR A 88 -25.76 -5.92 5.70
N ASN A 89 -27.02 -5.52 5.43
CA ASN A 89 -27.67 -4.36 6.05
C ASN A 89 -26.87 -3.05 5.85
N VAL A 90 -26.33 -2.88 4.64
CA VAL A 90 -25.74 -1.62 4.16
C VAL A 90 -26.52 -1.14 2.94
N THR A 91 -26.40 0.13 2.57
CA THR A 91 -27.02 0.60 1.33
C THR A 91 -26.25 0.09 0.10
N THR A 92 -26.90 0.03 -1.05
CA THR A 92 -26.21 -0.40 -2.28
C THR A 92 -25.03 0.49 -2.64
N ASN A 93 -25.13 1.81 -2.36
CA ASN A 93 -24.07 2.78 -2.60
C ASN A 93 -22.87 2.60 -1.66
N ASP A 94 -23.08 2.02 -0.49
CA ASP A 94 -22.02 1.73 0.47
C ASP A 94 -21.33 0.37 0.22
N VAL A 95 -21.75 -0.36 -0.82
CA VAL A 95 -21.06 -1.55 -1.33
C VAL A 95 -20.11 -1.13 -2.43
N LEU A 96 -18.83 -0.98 -2.08
CA LEU A 96 -17.79 -0.48 -2.97
C LEU A 96 -17.11 -1.62 -3.70
N SER A 97 -16.96 -1.49 -5.01
CA SER A 97 -16.20 -2.40 -5.84
C SER A 97 -14.71 -2.07 -5.77
N CYS A 98 -13.93 -2.93 -5.13
CA CYS A 98 -12.47 -2.84 -5.10
C CYS A 98 -11.90 -3.89 -6.06
N HIS A 99 -12.17 -3.73 -7.36
CA HIS A 99 -11.70 -4.62 -8.40
C HIS A 99 -10.21 -4.42 -8.70
N ASP A 100 -9.64 -5.38 -9.42
CA ASP A 100 -8.24 -5.32 -9.79
C ASP A 100 -7.98 -4.11 -10.69
N ALA A 101 -6.90 -3.40 -10.38
CA ALA A 101 -6.41 -2.25 -11.10
C ALA A 101 -5.00 -2.55 -11.64
N LYS A 102 -4.55 -1.83 -12.66
CA LYS A 102 -3.18 -1.96 -13.19
C LYS A 102 -2.13 -1.51 -12.16
N SER A 103 -2.51 -0.57 -11.32
CA SER A 103 -1.67 -0.06 -10.23
C SER A 103 -2.52 0.20 -8.99
N ILE A 104 -1.95 -0.04 -7.80
CA ILE A 104 -2.58 0.33 -6.52
C ILE A 104 -2.86 1.83 -6.41
N PHE A 105 -2.15 2.66 -7.18
CA PHE A 105 -2.31 4.10 -7.20
C PHE A 105 -3.58 4.56 -7.93
N GLU A 106 -4.23 3.68 -8.71
CA GLU A 106 -5.54 3.93 -9.33
C GLU A 106 -6.70 3.68 -8.35
N VAL A 107 -6.48 2.90 -7.28
CA VAL A 107 -7.54 2.53 -6.33
C VAL A 107 -8.24 3.72 -5.69
N PRO A 108 -7.56 4.81 -5.28
CA PRO A 108 -8.24 6.00 -4.77
C PRO A 108 -9.25 6.59 -5.77
N GLN A 109 -8.91 6.66 -7.05
CA GLN A 109 -9.84 7.13 -8.10
C GLN A 109 -11.03 6.19 -8.26
N ILE A 110 -10.80 4.87 -8.28
CA ILE A 110 -11.87 3.87 -8.36
C ILE A 110 -12.88 4.02 -7.22
N LEU A 111 -12.41 4.32 -6.01
CA LEU A 111 -13.27 4.55 -4.86
C LEU A 111 -13.98 5.91 -4.93
N TYR A 112 -13.27 6.95 -5.36
CA TYR A 112 -13.82 8.29 -5.52
C TYR A 112 -14.98 8.31 -6.51
N ASP A 113 -14.83 7.67 -7.68
CA ASP A 113 -15.84 7.59 -8.73
C ASP A 113 -17.12 6.87 -8.27
N GLN A 114 -17.04 6.06 -7.22
CA GLN A 114 -18.20 5.41 -6.60
C GLN A 114 -18.87 6.28 -5.52
N GLY A 115 -18.42 7.52 -5.29
CA GLY A 115 -19.04 8.46 -4.37
C GLY A 115 -18.72 8.21 -2.89
N ILE A 116 -17.62 7.49 -2.59
CA ILE A 116 -17.24 7.16 -1.21
C ILE A 116 -17.06 8.41 -0.33
N MET A 117 -16.50 9.49 -0.89
CA MET A 117 -16.22 10.71 -0.13
C MET A 117 -17.51 11.37 0.37
N ASP A 118 -18.49 11.54 -0.49
CA ASP A 118 -19.79 12.14 -0.12
C ASP A 118 -20.49 11.28 0.94
N SER A 119 -20.44 9.96 0.79
CA SER A 119 -21.01 9.02 1.76
C SER A 119 -20.30 9.07 3.12
N ILE A 120 -18.96 9.13 3.14
CA ILE A 120 -18.17 9.30 4.37
C ILE A 120 -18.53 10.60 5.08
N PHE A 121 -18.51 11.73 4.38
CA PHE A 121 -18.85 13.03 4.98
C PHE A 121 -20.29 13.05 5.49
N THR A 122 -21.22 12.44 4.77
CA THR A 122 -22.61 12.30 5.21
C THR A 122 -22.71 11.51 6.52
N LYS A 123 -22.00 10.38 6.63
CA LYS A 123 -21.99 9.55 7.84
C LYS A 123 -21.35 10.25 9.05
N PHE A 124 -20.37 11.13 8.82
CA PHE A 124 -19.79 12.00 9.86
C PHE A 124 -20.65 13.27 10.14
N GLY A 125 -21.83 13.41 9.55
CA GLY A 125 -22.66 14.60 9.73
C GLY A 125 -22.10 15.88 9.10
N LYS A 126 -21.17 15.77 8.15
CA LYS A 126 -20.44 16.88 7.50
C LYS A 126 -20.86 17.05 6.04
N VAL A 127 -22.16 17.12 5.79
CA VAL A 127 -22.70 17.24 4.44
C VAL A 127 -22.23 18.55 3.78
N GLY A 128 -21.79 18.46 2.52
CA GLY A 128 -21.35 19.63 1.72
C GLY A 128 -19.93 20.10 2.00
N MET A 129 -19.16 19.41 2.83
CA MET A 129 -17.76 19.74 3.13
C MET A 129 -16.75 19.15 2.15
N VAL A 130 -17.19 18.43 1.12
CA VAL A 130 -16.28 17.87 0.13
C VAL A 130 -15.68 18.99 -0.71
N ASN A 131 -14.46 19.38 -0.40
CA ASN A 131 -13.68 20.27 -1.24
C ASN A 131 -12.87 19.43 -2.25
N ALA A 132 -13.40 19.26 -3.45
CA ALA A 132 -12.81 18.43 -4.51
C ALA A 132 -11.49 18.97 -5.08
N SER A 133 -11.04 20.17 -4.64
CA SER A 133 -9.94 20.87 -5.29
C SER A 133 -8.54 20.49 -4.83
N ALA A 134 -8.40 19.70 -3.77
CA ALA A 134 -7.09 19.44 -3.21
C ALA A 134 -6.31 18.35 -3.98
N ASN A 135 -5.42 18.77 -4.86
CA ASN A 135 -4.34 17.94 -5.45
C ASN A 135 -4.77 16.62 -6.14
N TRP A 136 -6.05 16.44 -6.46
CA TRP A 136 -6.57 15.21 -7.08
C TRP A 136 -5.99 15.02 -8.49
N ASP A 137 -5.90 16.09 -9.26
CA ASP A 137 -5.29 16.06 -10.59
C ASP A 137 -3.82 15.65 -10.54
N LYS A 138 -3.09 16.14 -9.53
CA LYS A 138 -1.70 15.74 -9.30
C LYS A 138 -1.58 14.25 -8.97
N TRP A 139 -2.46 13.73 -8.11
CA TRP A 139 -2.49 12.32 -7.79
C TRP A 139 -2.79 11.46 -9.02
N ASN A 140 -3.81 11.84 -9.80
CA ASN A 140 -4.18 11.12 -11.01
C ASN A 140 -3.06 11.08 -12.03
N LYS A 141 -2.35 12.21 -12.21
CA LYS A 141 -1.17 12.25 -13.07
C LYS A 141 -0.06 11.29 -12.59
N ILE A 142 0.19 11.21 -11.28
CA ILE A 142 1.13 10.24 -10.72
C ILE A 142 0.64 8.80 -10.99
N ALA A 143 -0.63 8.50 -10.76
CA ALA A 143 -1.21 7.18 -11.00
C ALA A 143 -1.14 6.78 -12.48
N GLU A 144 -1.44 7.70 -13.40
CA GLU A 144 -1.27 7.51 -14.84
C GLU A 144 0.18 7.23 -15.23
N ASN A 145 1.12 8.00 -14.71
CA ASN A 145 2.55 7.81 -14.96
C ASN A 145 3.09 6.49 -14.38
N MET A 146 2.47 5.95 -13.31
CA MET A 146 2.81 4.62 -12.78
C MET A 146 2.47 3.48 -13.75
N VAL A 147 1.50 3.70 -14.65
CA VAL A 147 1.06 2.71 -15.64
C VAL A 147 1.66 2.98 -17.01
N ASN A 148 1.74 4.26 -17.40
CA ASN A 148 2.15 4.74 -18.71
C ASN A 148 3.49 5.48 -18.59
N HIS A 149 4.57 4.77 -18.34
CA HIS A 149 5.93 5.34 -18.29
C HIS A 149 6.69 5.04 -19.58
N ASP A 150 7.71 5.85 -19.83
CA ASP A 150 8.69 5.64 -20.89
C ASP A 150 9.40 4.28 -20.71
N ASP A 151 9.79 3.62 -21.80
CA ASP A 151 10.55 2.35 -21.79
C ASP A 151 11.93 2.49 -21.11
N GLN A 152 12.43 3.71 -20.92
CA GLN A 152 13.66 3.97 -20.19
C GLN A 152 13.43 3.79 -18.68
N LYS A 153 14.04 2.74 -18.14
CA LYS A 153 14.02 2.43 -16.72
C LYS A 153 15.23 3.00 -16.00
N ILE A 154 15.01 3.60 -14.85
CA ILE A 154 16.09 3.95 -13.91
C ILE A 154 16.31 2.74 -13.00
N LYS A 155 17.51 2.21 -12.96
CA LYS A 155 17.87 1.04 -12.15
C LYS A 155 18.48 1.47 -10.83
N ILE A 156 17.86 1.09 -9.73
CA ILE A 156 18.33 1.40 -8.38
C ILE A 156 18.75 0.12 -7.67
N ALA A 157 19.99 0.08 -7.17
CA ALA A 157 20.41 -0.94 -6.22
C ALA A 157 19.95 -0.56 -4.81
N MET A 158 19.06 -1.33 -4.22
CA MET A 158 18.73 -1.21 -2.80
C MET A 158 19.59 -2.19 -2.00
N VAL A 159 20.65 -1.66 -1.40
CA VAL A 159 21.60 -2.46 -0.63
C VAL A 159 21.22 -2.44 0.85
N GLY A 160 20.83 -3.58 1.41
CA GLY A 160 20.31 -3.64 2.77
C GLY A 160 20.50 -4.98 3.45
N LYS A 161 19.95 -5.10 4.67
CA LYS A 161 20.03 -6.29 5.52
C LYS A 161 18.77 -7.16 5.49
N TYR A 162 17.61 -6.57 5.15
CA TYR A 162 16.31 -7.23 5.25
C TYR A 162 15.67 -7.46 3.87
N VAL A 163 16.50 -7.73 2.89
CA VAL A 163 16.10 -7.86 1.48
C VAL A 163 15.24 -9.10 1.18
N THR A 164 15.26 -10.09 2.07
CA THR A 164 14.46 -11.32 1.95
C THR A 164 12.97 -11.11 2.31
N LEU A 165 12.64 -10.03 3.01
CA LEU A 165 11.28 -9.71 3.42
C LEU A 165 10.75 -8.55 2.54
N ALA A 166 9.89 -8.87 1.59
CA ALA A 166 9.36 -7.91 0.61
C ALA A 166 8.77 -6.63 1.24
N ASP A 167 8.13 -6.76 2.41
CA ASP A 167 7.46 -5.66 3.07
C ASP A 167 8.39 -4.76 3.90
N SER A 168 9.64 -5.19 4.17
CA SER A 168 10.57 -4.44 5.03
C SER A 168 10.84 -3.03 4.52
N TYR A 169 10.85 -2.84 3.21
CA TYR A 169 11.18 -1.58 2.55
C TYR A 169 10.05 -1.03 1.67
N VAL A 170 8.80 -1.46 1.91
CA VAL A 170 7.64 -1.09 1.06
C VAL A 170 7.48 0.42 0.94
N SER A 171 7.66 1.17 2.03
CA SER A 171 7.54 2.65 2.01
C SER A 171 8.62 3.30 1.15
N VAL A 172 9.86 2.79 1.22
CA VAL A 172 10.98 3.28 0.40
C VAL A 172 10.77 2.94 -1.06
N ASN A 173 10.30 1.72 -1.35
CA ASN A 173 9.95 1.30 -2.71
C ASN A 173 8.85 2.20 -3.31
N HIS A 174 7.82 2.51 -2.53
CA HIS A 174 6.75 3.41 -2.98
C HIS A 174 7.28 4.83 -3.19
N ALA A 175 8.13 5.34 -2.30
CA ALA A 175 8.72 6.67 -2.46
C ALA A 175 9.56 6.79 -3.74
N LEU A 176 10.38 5.77 -4.06
CA LEU A 176 11.13 5.72 -5.32
C LEU A 176 10.19 5.69 -6.53
N LYS A 177 9.13 4.86 -6.48
CA LYS A 177 8.15 4.80 -7.57
C LYS A 177 7.42 6.13 -7.75
N HIS A 178 7.02 6.81 -6.66
CA HIS A 178 6.42 8.15 -6.72
C HIS A 178 7.37 9.15 -7.37
N ALA A 179 8.65 9.15 -6.97
CA ALA A 179 9.65 10.04 -7.56
C ALA A 179 9.85 9.76 -9.07
N GLY A 180 9.87 8.48 -9.46
CA GLY A 180 9.92 8.07 -10.86
C GLY A 180 8.70 8.57 -11.64
N ALA A 181 7.49 8.38 -11.08
CA ALA A 181 6.27 8.83 -11.73
C ALA A 181 6.19 10.35 -11.90
N GLU A 182 6.70 11.13 -10.93
CA GLU A 182 6.77 12.60 -11.04
C GLU A 182 7.60 13.05 -12.24
N ILE A 183 8.67 12.32 -12.57
CA ILE A 183 9.56 12.60 -13.72
C ILE A 183 9.22 11.77 -14.97
N GLY A 184 8.12 10.99 -14.95
CA GLY A 184 7.68 10.16 -16.07
C GLY A 184 8.59 8.98 -16.38
N LYS A 185 9.35 8.46 -15.40
CA LYS A 185 10.28 7.33 -15.53
C LYS A 185 9.84 6.14 -14.70
N SER A 186 10.06 4.94 -15.20
CA SER A 186 9.94 3.70 -14.44
C SER A 186 11.16 3.48 -13.56
N ILE A 187 10.94 3.02 -12.33
CA ILE A 187 12.02 2.65 -11.41
C ILE A 187 12.06 1.13 -11.29
N ASP A 188 13.21 0.56 -11.62
CA ASP A 188 13.52 -0.85 -11.43
C ASP A 188 14.43 -1.00 -10.20
N ILE A 189 14.00 -1.77 -9.21
CA ILE A 189 14.68 -1.86 -7.91
C ILE A 189 15.19 -3.29 -7.72
N ASP A 190 16.50 -3.44 -7.72
CA ASP A 190 17.17 -4.68 -7.37
C ASP A 190 17.57 -4.65 -5.89
N TRP A 191 17.13 -5.66 -5.14
CA TRP A 191 17.44 -5.80 -3.73
C TRP A 191 18.70 -6.65 -3.55
N ILE A 192 19.70 -6.08 -2.92
CA ILE A 192 21.01 -6.68 -2.75
C ILE A 192 21.30 -6.82 -1.26
N ASP A 193 21.55 -8.06 -0.82
CA ASP A 193 22.00 -8.29 0.55
C ASP A 193 23.45 -7.80 0.71
N SER A 194 23.66 -6.90 1.66
CA SER A 194 24.97 -6.31 1.93
C SER A 194 26.05 -7.31 2.36
N GLU A 195 25.64 -8.50 2.83
CA GLU A 195 26.58 -9.58 3.18
C GLU A 195 26.99 -10.43 1.99
N SER A 196 26.23 -10.42 0.92
CA SER A 196 26.45 -11.26 -0.26
C SER A 196 27.27 -10.61 -1.38
N ILE A 197 27.65 -9.35 -1.23
CA ILE A 197 28.42 -8.63 -2.23
C ILE A 197 29.88 -9.10 -2.23
N ILE A 198 30.25 -9.89 -3.24
CA ILE A 198 31.61 -10.37 -3.43
C ILE A 198 32.41 -9.42 -4.32
N ASP A 199 31.78 -8.89 -5.36
CA ASP A 199 32.37 -7.96 -6.32
C ASP A 199 31.50 -6.69 -6.41
N TYR A 200 32.06 -5.56 -5.98
CA TYR A 200 31.39 -4.27 -6.01
C TYR A 200 31.25 -3.69 -7.43
N GLU A 201 32.07 -4.11 -8.40
CA GLU A 201 31.93 -3.65 -9.78
C GLU A 201 30.55 -3.99 -10.39
N GLN A 202 29.87 -5.01 -9.88
CA GLN A 202 28.51 -5.32 -10.28
C GLN A 202 27.51 -4.17 -9.99
N LEU A 203 27.86 -3.25 -9.08
CA LEU A 203 27.04 -2.07 -8.76
C LEU A 203 27.15 -0.97 -9.83
N SER A 204 28.14 -1.01 -10.70
CA SER A 204 28.33 -0.03 -11.77
C SER A 204 27.22 -0.01 -12.83
N LYS A 205 26.38 -1.06 -12.88
CA LYS A 205 25.25 -1.15 -13.81
C LYS A 205 24.01 -0.38 -13.35
N TYR A 206 24.01 0.16 -12.12
CA TYR A 206 22.88 0.89 -11.55
C TYR A 206 23.08 2.41 -11.73
N ASP A 207 21.96 3.09 -11.95
CA ASP A 207 21.90 4.55 -12.05
C ASP A 207 22.00 5.24 -10.68
N GLY A 208 21.73 4.48 -9.61
CA GLY A 208 21.84 4.96 -8.23
C GLY A 208 21.83 3.82 -7.22
N ILE A 209 22.35 4.11 -6.04
CA ILE A 209 22.40 3.19 -4.91
C ILE A 209 21.63 3.80 -3.74
N LEU A 210 20.68 3.04 -3.16
CA LEU A 210 19.97 3.42 -1.95
C LEU A 210 20.28 2.41 -0.84
N VAL A 211 20.66 2.93 0.33
CA VAL A 211 20.85 2.13 1.54
C VAL A 211 19.83 2.56 2.59
N PRO A 212 18.86 1.70 2.92
CA PRO A 212 17.80 2.03 3.88
C PRO A 212 18.28 1.99 5.33
N GLY A 213 17.37 2.25 6.25
CA GLY A 213 17.57 2.10 7.68
C GLY A 213 17.85 0.65 8.10
N GLY A 214 18.49 0.50 9.25
CA GLY A 214 18.82 -0.82 9.81
C GLY A 214 19.48 -0.67 11.19
N PHE A 215 19.79 -1.82 11.80
CA PHE A 215 20.42 -1.88 13.12
C PHE A 215 21.44 -3.03 13.21
N GLY A 216 22.36 -2.90 14.17
CA GLY A 216 23.35 -3.92 14.48
C GLY A 216 24.50 -4.02 13.48
N THR A 217 25.47 -4.88 13.79
CA THR A 217 26.76 -4.96 13.07
C THR A 217 26.71 -5.84 11.81
N ARG A 218 25.72 -6.74 11.70
CA ARG A 218 25.58 -7.64 10.55
C ARG A 218 25.49 -6.83 9.25
N GLY A 219 26.25 -7.20 8.23
CA GLY A 219 26.26 -6.55 6.90
C GLY A 219 26.77 -5.09 6.88
N SER A 220 27.23 -4.55 8.01
CA SER A 220 27.67 -3.14 8.10
C SER A 220 28.89 -2.88 7.21
N GLU A 221 29.85 -3.79 7.18
CA GLU A 221 31.06 -3.63 6.38
C GLU A 221 30.75 -3.62 4.87
N GLY A 222 29.83 -4.49 4.41
CA GLY A 222 29.35 -4.48 3.03
C GLY A 222 28.70 -3.15 2.64
N ILE A 223 27.93 -2.52 3.54
CA ILE A 223 27.35 -1.21 3.30
C ILE A 223 28.42 -0.10 3.28
N ILE A 224 29.41 -0.16 4.17
CA ILE A 224 30.55 0.79 4.18
C ILE A 224 31.32 0.73 2.86
N GLN A 225 31.62 -0.46 2.38
CA GLN A 225 32.30 -0.67 1.09
C GLN A 225 31.42 -0.21 -0.07
N THR A 226 30.11 -0.46 -0.03
CA THR A 226 29.15 0.04 -1.03
C THR A 226 29.17 1.56 -1.12
N ALA A 227 29.15 2.25 0.03
CA ALA A 227 29.18 3.71 0.09
C ALA A 227 30.51 4.27 -0.46
N ASN A 228 31.63 3.63 -0.10
CA ASN A 228 32.94 4.00 -0.63
C ASN A 228 33.02 3.80 -2.14
N PHE A 229 32.56 2.65 -2.64
CA PHE A 229 32.50 2.34 -4.06
C PHE A 229 31.66 3.37 -4.84
N ALA A 230 30.46 3.69 -4.32
CA ALA A 230 29.60 4.70 -4.94
C ALA A 230 30.29 6.06 -5.05
N ARG A 231 31.02 6.48 -4.01
CA ARG A 231 31.80 7.72 -4.00
C ARG A 231 32.92 7.69 -5.06
N GLU A 232 33.69 6.61 -5.11
CA GLU A 232 34.83 6.48 -6.04
C GLU A 232 34.40 6.42 -7.52
N LYS A 233 33.26 5.78 -7.79
CA LYS A 233 32.70 5.65 -9.15
C LYS A 233 31.74 6.79 -9.53
N ASN A 234 31.52 7.78 -8.64
CA ASN A 234 30.54 8.85 -8.82
C ASN A 234 29.12 8.34 -9.13
N ILE A 235 28.71 7.24 -8.49
CA ILE A 235 27.34 6.73 -8.58
C ILE A 235 26.49 7.48 -7.55
N PRO A 236 25.32 8.04 -7.91
CA PRO A 236 24.40 8.66 -6.96
C PRO A 236 24.10 7.72 -5.78
N TYR A 237 24.29 8.22 -4.56
CA TYR A 237 24.08 7.43 -3.32
C TYR A 237 23.13 8.15 -2.39
N LEU A 238 22.12 7.43 -1.87
CA LEU A 238 21.23 7.90 -0.83
C LEU A 238 21.26 6.94 0.37
N GLY A 239 21.79 7.39 1.49
CA GLY A 239 21.74 6.67 2.76
C GLY A 239 20.65 7.22 3.67
N ILE A 240 19.74 6.35 4.13
CA ILE A 240 18.68 6.69 5.08
C ILE A 240 19.05 6.13 6.46
N CYS A 241 19.05 6.98 7.50
CA CYS A 241 19.34 6.59 8.88
C CYS A 241 20.66 5.80 8.99
N PHE A 242 20.61 4.49 9.15
CA PHE A 242 21.79 3.63 9.23
C PHE A 242 22.66 3.71 7.96
N GLY A 243 22.06 3.80 6.77
CA GLY A 243 22.80 3.97 5.52
C GLY A 243 23.61 5.27 5.47
N PHE A 244 23.07 6.36 6.01
CA PHE A 244 23.81 7.61 6.16
C PHE A 244 24.96 7.49 7.17
N GLN A 245 24.69 6.86 8.32
CA GLN A 245 25.72 6.67 9.36
C GLN A 245 26.92 5.89 8.84
N LEU A 246 26.67 4.80 8.08
CA LEU A 246 27.73 3.98 7.52
C LEU A 246 28.47 4.68 6.36
N ALA A 247 27.80 5.54 5.60
CA ALA A 247 28.45 6.38 4.61
C ALA A 247 29.40 7.40 5.26
N ALA A 248 29.01 7.99 6.40
CA ALA A 248 29.91 8.86 7.16
C ALA A 248 31.15 8.11 7.68
N ILE A 249 30.98 6.87 8.11
CA ILE A 249 32.11 6.00 8.50
C ILE A 249 32.99 5.67 7.29
N ALA A 250 32.39 5.35 6.13
CA ALA A 250 33.12 5.09 4.90
C ALA A 250 33.99 6.29 4.50
N PHE A 251 33.43 7.49 4.57
CA PHE A 251 34.15 8.72 4.30
C PHE A 251 35.32 8.91 5.28
N GLY A 252 35.08 8.83 6.59
CA GLY A 252 36.12 9.00 7.60
C GLY A 252 37.24 7.95 7.59
N ARG A 253 37.03 6.79 6.96
CA ARG A 253 38.04 5.74 6.79
C ARG A 253 38.90 5.91 5.53
N ASN A 254 38.38 6.57 4.49
CA ASN A 254 38.97 6.54 3.15
C ASN A 254 39.32 7.94 2.62
N VAL A 255 39.00 8.99 3.35
CA VAL A 255 39.30 10.41 3.06
C VAL A 255 39.87 11.10 4.28
#